data_6da50192f0b7baf0b6cea8faadfb0391
#
_entry.id   6da50192f0b7baf0b6cea8faadfb0391
#
_cell.length_a   1.000
_cell.length_b   1.000
_cell.length_c   1.000
_cell.angle_alpha   90.00
_cell.angle_beta   90.00
_cell.angle_gamma   90.00
#
_symmetry.space_group_name_H-M   'P 1'
#
loop_
_entity.id
_entity.type
_entity.pdbx_description
1 polymer ?
#
loop_
_entity_poly.entity_id
_entity_poly.type
_entity_poly.pdbx_seq_one_letter_code
_entity_poly.pdbx_strand_id
1 'polypeptide(L)'
;VDLHSGKVRDPAWSPSIASIVRRTQATVVPVFFSGQNGPLFNLAGLIHPRLRTLMLPKQLVNKQGRELSVQMGQAIPWSDLQEYATDEQLIQYLRLRTYILAERETAARPKTVRLPAIRLPGRKRRLAPVVPPVDAAAMEADIRALPSGQLLLEVKEMQVYEARAAQIPAVLREIGRLREITFRAVGEGTGKAIDLDRFDETYRHLFIWNTARREVVGAYRLGLADEILAAQGVRGLYTHTCFRFNQKLMRQLQPAIELGRSFVRIEYQKAFSSLLLLWRGICAFI
;
A
#
# COMPACT_ATOMS: atom_id res chain seq x y z
N VAL A 1 -10.89 -8.87 -22.30
CA VAL A 1 -10.22 -8.80 -23.61
C VAL A 1 -11.25 -8.33 -24.61
N ASP A 2 -11.02 -7.22 -25.25
CA ASP A 2 -11.82 -6.81 -26.41
C ASP A 2 -11.33 -7.63 -27.60
N LEU A 3 -12.17 -8.54 -28.06
CA LEU A 3 -11.85 -9.48 -29.14
C LEU A 3 -11.65 -8.77 -30.50
N HIS A 4 -12.17 -7.54 -30.70
CA HIS A 4 -12.01 -6.77 -31.92
C HIS A 4 -10.70 -6.00 -32.00
N SER A 5 -10.17 -5.51 -30.87
CA SER A 5 -8.95 -4.72 -30.83
C SER A 5 -7.74 -5.49 -30.28
N GLY A 6 -7.92 -6.70 -29.75
CA GLY A 6 -6.88 -7.50 -29.09
C GLY A 6 -6.32 -6.85 -27.81
N LYS A 7 -6.88 -5.70 -27.39
CA LYS A 7 -6.43 -4.97 -26.21
C LYS A 7 -7.17 -5.41 -24.96
N VAL A 8 -6.42 -5.59 -23.89
CA VAL A 8 -6.99 -5.82 -22.55
C VAL A 8 -7.34 -4.46 -21.97
N ARG A 9 -8.62 -4.25 -21.66
CA ARG A 9 -9.10 -3.05 -20.97
C ARG A 9 -9.79 -3.47 -19.68
N ASP A 10 -9.76 -2.59 -18.68
CA ASP A 10 -10.52 -2.78 -17.46
C ASP A 10 -12.03 -2.81 -17.78
N PRO A 11 -12.82 -3.55 -17.01
CA PRO A 11 -14.28 -3.45 -17.06
C PRO A 11 -14.72 -2.00 -16.75
N ALA A 12 -16.02 -1.74 -16.83
CA ALA A 12 -16.57 -0.45 -16.41
C ALA A 12 -16.16 -0.16 -14.95
N TRP A 13 -15.69 1.05 -14.70
CA TRP A 13 -15.32 1.46 -13.34
C TRP A 13 -16.58 1.70 -12.50
N SER A 14 -16.51 1.37 -11.22
CA SER A 14 -17.63 1.57 -10.30
C SER A 14 -17.91 3.06 -10.09
N PRO A 15 -19.17 3.52 -10.20
CA PRO A 15 -19.58 4.88 -9.89
C PRO A 15 -19.30 5.29 -8.42
N SER A 16 -19.10 4.32 -7.53
CA SER A 16 -18.81 4.57 -6.11
C SER A 16 -17.61 5.49 -5.90
N ILE A 17 -16.59 5.43 -6.78
CA ILE A 17 -15.42 6.31 -6.71
C ILE A 17 -15.84 7.77 -6.99
N ALA A 18 -16.67 7.99 -8.01
CA ALA A 18 -17.20 9.30 -8.33
C ALA A 18 -18.07 9.87 -7.20
N SER A 19 -18.89 9.02 -6.58
CA SER A 19 -19.69 9.38 -5.41
C SER A 19 -18.83 9.83 -4.22
N ILE A 20 -17.72 9.15 -3.96
CA ILE A 20 -16.75 9.56 -2.91
C ILE A 20 -16.15 10.93 -3.27
N VAL A 21 -15.63 11.10 -4.49
CA VAL A 21 -15.05 12.37 -4.95
C VAL A 21 -16.03 13.53 -4.80
N ARG A 22 -17.28 13.32 -5.20
CA ARG A 22 -18.35 14.32 -5.09
C ARG A 22 -18.66 14.71 -3.65
N ARG A 23 -18.72 13.74 -2.74
CA ARG A 23 -19.01 13.97 -1.32
C ARG A 23 -17.86 14.68 -0.60
N THR A 24 -16.63 14.33 -0.95
CA THR A 24 -15.42 14.88 -0.30
C THR A 24 -14.89 16.13 -0.97
N GLN A 25 -15.36 16.44 -2.20
CA GLN A 25 -14.83 17.51 -3.04
C GLN A 25 -13.32 17.43 -3.24
N ALA A 26 -12.78 16.20 -3.21
CA ALA A 26 -11.35 15.95 -3.26
C ALA A 26 -10.76 16.24 -4.65
N THR A 27 -9.53 16.74 -4.66
CA THR A 27 -8.71 16.79 -5.87
C THR A 27 -8.33 15.36 -6.28
N VAL A 28 -8.47 15.04 -7.57
CA VAL A 28 -8.18 13.72 -8.11
C VAL A 28 -6.89 13.74 -8.92
N VAL A 29 -5.98 12.81 -8.64
CA VAL A 29 -4.78 12.58 -9.45
C VAL A 29 -4.93 11.26 -10.18
N PRO A 30 -5.09 11.27 -11.53
CA PRO A 30 -5.15 10.03 -12.30
C PRO A 30 -3.76 9.38 -12.35
N VAL A 31 -3.70 8.07 -12.09
CA VAL A 31 -2.47 7.30 -12.12
C VAL A 31 -2.65 6.08 -13.02
N PHE A 32 -1.76 5.91 -13.98
CA PHE A 32 -1.74 4.75 -14.87
C PHE A 32 -0.53 3.87 -14.57
N PHE A 33 -0.78 2.59 -14.37
CA PHE A 33 0.23 1.56 -14.22
C PHE A 33 0.40 0.81 -15.53
N SER A 34 1.59 0.84 -16.11
CA SER A 34 1.86 0.06 -17.30
C SER A 34 2.06 -1.42 -16.95
N GLY A 35 1.73 -2.26 -17.88
CA GLY A 35 1.93 -3.70 -17.78
C GLY A 35 0.65 -4.49 -18.03
N GLN A 36 0.82 -5.68 -18.58
CA GLN A 36 -0.29 -6.59 -18.88
C GLN A 36 0.02 -7.96 -18.27
N ASN A 37 -1.03 -8.66 -17.90
CA ASN A 37 -0.91 -10.08 -17.57
C ASN A 37 -0.62 -10.87 -18.85
N GLY A 38 0.07 -12.01 -18.70
CA GLY A 38 0.47 -12.82 -19.84
C GLY A 38 -0.74 -13.31 -20.67
N PRO A 39 -0.53 -13.64 -21.96
CA PRO A 39 -1.62 -14.07 -22.84
C PRO A 39 -2.35 -15.30 -22.32
N LEU A 40 -1.65 -16.22 -21.67
CA LEU A 40 -2.25 -17.42 -21.06
C LEU A 40 -3.21 -17.07 -19.91
N PHE A 41 -2.91 -16.03 -19.12
CA PHE A 41 -3.80 -15.54 -18.06
C PHE A 41 -5.08 -14.95 -18.64
N ASN A 42 -4.95 -14.21 -19.73
CA ASN A 42 -6.09 -13.61 -20.41
C ASN A 42 -6.97 -14.68 -21.05
N LEU A 43 -6.36 -15.71 -21.66
CA LEU A 43 -7.07 -16.85 -22.24
C LEU A 43 -7.81 -17.67 -21.17
N ALA A 44 -7.18 -17.92 -20.03
CA ALA A 44 -7.81 -18.63 -18.90
C ALA A 44 -9.06 -17.89 -18.40
N GLY A 45 -9.05 -16.55 -18.44
CA GLY A 45 -10.20 -15.71 -18.08
C GLY A 45 -11.38 -15.81 -19.05
N LEU A 46 -11.12 -16.17 -20.31
CA LEU A 46 -12.18 -16.40 -21.30
C LEU A 46 -12.87 -17.76 -21.09
N ILE A 47 -12.14 -18.76 -20.55
CA ILE A 47 -12.70 -20.09 -20.28
C ILE A 47 -13.51 -20.07 -18.98
N HIS A 48 -12.93 -19.59 -17.88
CA HIS A 48 -13.63 -19.49 -16.60
C HIS A 48 -12.96 -18.47 -15.64
N PRO A 49 -13.73 -17.59 -14.99
CA PRO A 49 -13.18 -16.57 -14.06
C PRO A 49 -12.33 -17.13 -12.92
N ARG A 50 -12.69 -18.33 -12.38
CA ARG A 50 -11.93 -18.98 -11.29
C ARG A 50 -10.52 -19.43 -11.72
N LEU A 51 -10.34 -19.83 -12.98
CA LEU A 51 -9.02 -20.18 -13.52
C LEU A 51 -8.09 -18.97 -13.53
N ARG A 52 -8.62 -17.80 -13.84
CA ARG A 52 -7.88 -16.54 -13.78
C ARG A 52 -7.42 -16.24 -12.36
N THR A 53 -8.29 -16.42 -11.37
CA THR A 53 -7.97 -16.21 -9.95
C THR A 53 -6.87 -17.17 -9.47
N LEU A 54 -6.93 -18.44 -9.86
CA LEU A 54 -5.90 -19.43 -9.54
C LEU A 54 -4.53 -19.11 -10.16
N MET A 55 -4.49 -18.36 -11.27
CA MET A 55 -3.24 -17.97 -11.94
C MET A 55 -2.63 -16.67 -11.40
N LEU A 56 -3.33 -15.92 -10.54
CA LEU A 56 -2.82 -14.66 -9.96
C LEU A 56 -1.47 -14.83 -9.24
N PRO A 57 -1.26 -15.82 -8.37
CA PRO A 57 0.04 -16.01 -7.71
C PRO A 57 1.17 -16.21 -8.70
N LYS A 58 0.93 -17.01 -9.75
CA LYS A 58 1.92 -17.24 -10.83
C LYS A 58 2.25 -15.96 -11.59
N GLN A 59 1.26 -15.10 -11.84
CA GLN A 59 1.48 -13.81 -12.52
C GLN A 59 2.27 -12.84 -11.66
N LEU A 60 2.06 -12.80 -10.35
CA LEU A 60 2.86 -11.99 -9.43
C LEU A 60 4.33 -12.43 -9.42
N VAL A 61 4.59 -13.72 -9.29
CA VAL A 61 5.96 -14.28 -9.31
C VAL A 61 6.66 -14.01 -10.64
N ASN A 62 5.97 -14.15 -11.77
CA ASN A 62 6.54 -13.91 -13.10
C ASN A 62 6.89 -12.45 -13.39
N LYS A 63 6.39 -11.52 -12.59
CA LYS A 63 6.69 -10.08 -12.71
C LYS A 63 7.82 -9.63 -11.79
N GLN A 64 8.33 -10.50 -10.94
CA GLN A 64 9.46 -10.20 -10.06
C GLN A 64 10.68 -9.77 -10.88
N GLY A 65 11.23 -8.59 -10.59
CA GLY A 65 12.38 -8.01 -11.27
C GLY A 65 12.06 -7.35 -12.61
N ARG A 66 10.80 -7.11 -12.96
CA ARG A 66 10.40 -6.27 -14.09
C ARG A 66 10.22 -4.83 -13.63
N GLU A 67 10.65 -3.89 -14.46
CA GLU A 67 10.33 -2.47 -14.25
C GLU A 67 8.85 -2.25 -14.53
N LEU A 68 8.15 -1.62 -13.58
CA LEU A 68 6.79 -1.14 -13.75
C LEU A 68 6.86 0.37 -13.99
N SER A 69 6.35 0.82 -15.12
CA SER A 69 6.21 2.25 -15.38
C SER A 69 4.90 2.73 -14.76
N VAL A 70 4.99 3.78 -13.96
CA VAL A 70 3.83 4.46 -13.35
C VAL A 70 3.79 5.88 -13.90
N GLN A 71 2.66 6.24 -14.50
CA GLN A 71 2.46 7.58 -15.02
C GLN A 71 1.40 8.29 -14.19
N MET A 72 1.78 9.41 -13.62
CA MET A 72 0.87 10.29 -12.90
C MET A 72 0.45 11.44 -13.80
N GLY A 73 -0.86 11.68 -13.85
CA GLY A 73 -1.42 12.82 -14.55
C GLY A 73 -1.40 14.08 -13.70
N GLN A 74 -1.84 15.17 -14.31
CA GLN A 74 -2.04 16.42 -13.60
C GLN A 74 -3.19 16.28 -12.59
N ALA A 75 -3.04 16.88 -11.42
CA ALA A 75 -4.10 16.98 -10.43
C ALA A 75 -5.31 17.70 -11.03
N ILE A 76 -6.50 17.17 -10.81
CA ILE A 76 -7.78 17.70 -11.29
C ILE A 76 -8.53 18.19 -10.05
N PRO A 77 -8.62 19.51 -9.83
CA PRO A 77 -9.32 20.07 -8.68
C PRO A 77 -10.82 19.82 -8.80
N TRP A 78 -11.53 19.88 -7.67
CA TRP A 78 -12.98 19.69 -7.65
C TRP A 78 -13.72 20.72 -8.52
N SER A 79 -13.21 21.95 -8.63
CA SER A 79 -13.77 22.98 -9.52
C SER A 79 -13.99 22.51 -10.96
N ASP A 80 -13.09 21.66 -11.46
CA ASP A 80 -13.15 21.13 -12.84
C ASP A 80 -14.02 19.88 -12.95
N LEU A 81 -14.31 19.23 -11.80
CA LEU A 81 -15.09 17.99 -11.75
C LEU A 81 -16.58 18.22 -11.47
N GLN A 82 -16.94 19.36 -10.90
CA GLN A 82 -18.33 19.69 -10.52
C GLN A 82 -19.27 19.86 -11.71
N GLU A 83 -18.74 20.08 -12.92
CA GLU A 83 -19.55 20.23 -14.15
C GLU A 83 -20.19 18.91 -14.60
N TYR A 84 -19.67 17.76 -14.14
CA TYR A 84 -20.24 16.45 -14.47
C TYR A 84 -21.47 16.18 -13.59
N ALA A 85 -22.68 16.17 -14.21
CA ALA A 85 -23.94 16.10 -13.47
C ALA A 85 -24.16 14.77 -12.75
N THR A 86 -23.69 13.64 -13.31
CA THR A 86 -23.90 12.30 -12.74
C THR A 86 -22.57 11.61 -12.38
N ASP A 87 -22.64 10.62 -11.46
CA ASP A 87 -21.50 9.83 -11.08
C ASP A 87 -20.95 8.98 -12.24
N GLU A 88 -21.84 8.56 -13.16
CA GLU A 88 -21.47 7.83 -14.37
C GLU A 88 -20.63 8.70 -15.32
N GLN A 89 -21.03 9.94 -15.53
CA GLN A 89 -20.28 10.90 -16.36
C GLN A 89 -18.91 11.20 -15.73
N LEU A 90 -18.90 11.46 -14.43
CA LEU A 90 -17.66 11.75 -13.69
C LEU A 90 -16.69 10.56 -13.75
N ILE A 91 -17.15 9.33 -13.52
CA ILE A 91 -16.25 8.16 -13.55
C ILE A 91 -15.74 7.86 -14.96
N GLN A 92 -16.55 8.10 -16.00
CA GLN A 92 -16.11 7.98 -17.39
C GLN A 92 -15.02 8.99 -17.73
N TYR A 93 -15.16 10.24 -17.29
CA TYR A 93 -14.14 11.26 -17.45
C TYR A 93 -12.85 10.91 -16.73
N LEU A 94 -12.90 10.49 -15.47
CA LEU A 94 -11.72 10.07 -14.71
C LEU A 94 -11.03 8.87 -15.35
N ARG A 95 -11.80 7.93 -15.86
CA ARG A 95 -11.28 6.79 -16.62
C ARG A 95 -10.56 7.25 -17.90
N LEU A 96 -11.17 8.13 -18.68
CA LEU A 96 -10.57 8.70 -19.89
C LEU A 96 -9.24 9.39 -19.57
N ARG A 97 -9.20 10.24 -18.54
CA ARG A 97 -7.99 10.95 -18.10
C ARG A 97 -6.88 10.00 -17.71
N THR A 98 -7.22 8.87 -17.11
CA THR A 98 -6.26 7.82 -16.76
C THR A 98 -5.72 7.08 -17.98
N TYR A 99 -6.58 6.73 -18.94
CA TYR A 99 -6.15 6.02 -20.15
C TYR A 99 -5.36 6.89 -21.14
N ILE A 100 -5.58 8.20 -21.19
CA ILE A 100 -4.73 9.13 -21.96
C ILE A 100 -3.26 9.04 -21.52
N LEU A 101 -2.99 8.76 -20.23
CA LEU A 101 -1.62 8.56 -19.75
C LEU A 101 -0.97 7.32 -20.39
N ALA A 102 -1.74 6.27 -20.68
CA ALA A 102 -1.25 5.07 -21.35
C ALA A 102 -0.68 5.35 -22.74
N GLU A 103 -1.28 6.27 -23.48
CA GLU A 103 -0.86 6.58 -24.87
C GLU A 103 0.42 7.38 -24.91
N ARG A 104 0.75 8.15 -23.87
CA ARG A 104 2.02 8.88 -23.76
C ARG A 104 3.22 7.95 -23.65
N GLU A 105 3.06 6.75 -23.12
CA GLU A 105 4.14 5.77 -22.99
C GLU A 105 4.49 5.13 -24.35
N THR A 106 3.52 4.93 -25.22
CA THR A 106 3.73 4.30 -26.54
C THR A 106 4.53 5.18 -27.50
N ALA A 107 4.48 6.50 -27.32
CA ALA A 107 5.19 7.47 -28.16
C ALA A 107 6.69 7.61 -27.78
N ALA A 108 7.13 7.15 -26.60
CA ALA A 108 8.45 7.45 -26.03
C ALA A 108 9.43 6.25 -25.99
N ARG A 109 9.05 5.04 -26.37
CA ARG A 109 9.95 3.86 -26.28
C ARG A 109 10.39 3.30 -27.61
N PRO A 110 11.72 3.26 -27.92
CA PRO A 110 12.24 2.37 -28.94
C PRO A 110 12.03 0.91 -28.49
N LYS A 111 11.49 0.08 -29.38
CA LYS A 111 11.28 -1.35 -29.14
C LYS A 111 12.62 -2.07 -29.05
N THR A 112 13.23 -2.15 -27.88
CA THR A 112 14.33 -3.08 -27.61
C THR A 112 13.72 -4.45 -27.27
N VAL A 113 13.83 -5.38 -28.20
CA VAL A 113 13.53 -6.80 -27.95
C VAL A 113 14.62 -7.35 -27.05
N ARG A 114 14.37 -7.44 -25.75
CA ARG A 114 15.23 -8.20 -24.83
C ARG A 114 14.74 -9.64 -24.82
N LEU A 115 15.60 -10.55 -25.26
CA LEU A 115 15.40 -12.00 -25.10
C LEU A 115 15.23 -12.32 -23.59
N PRO A 116 14.28 -13.20 -23.24
CA PRO A 116 14.06 -13.56 -21.84
C PRO A 116 15.29 -14.30 -21.31
N ALA A 117 15.92 -13.75 -20.28
CA ALA A 117 16.92 -14.47 -19.51
C ALA A 117 16.25 -15.68 -18.82
N ILE A 118 16.69 -16.88 -19.16
CA ILE A 118 16.28 -18.12 -18.50
C ILE A 118 16.82 -18.04 -17.07
N ARG A 119 15.96 -17.71 -16.11
CA ARG A 119 16.30 -17.79 -14.67
C ARG A 119 16.09 -19.22 -14.22
N LEU A 120 17.18 -19.90 -13.89
CA LEU A 120 17.15 -21.14 -13.14
C LEU A 120 16.37 -20.95 -11.82
N PRO A 121 15.61 -21.98 -11.36
CA PRO A 121 14.84 -21.86 -10.12
C PRO A 121 15.80 -21.55 -8.97
N GLY A 122 15.61 -20.37 -8.37
CA GLY A 122 16.43 -19.90 -7.26
C GLY A 122 16.35 -20.87 -6.08
N ARG A 123 17.51 -21.15 -5.49
CA ARG A 123 17.66 -21.92 -4.25
C ARG A 123 16.61 -21.40 -3.25
N LYS A 124 15.74 -22.28 -2.73
CA LYS A 124 14.74 -21.93 -1.70
C LYS A 124 15.45 -21.18 -0.59
N ARG A 125 15.12 -19.91 -0.41
CA ARG A 125 15.70 -19.07 0.64
C ARG A 125 15.32 -19.72 1.98
N ARG A 126 16.30 -20.15 2.77
CA ARG A 126 16.05 -20.65 4.14
C ARG A 126 15.47 -19.47 4.94
N LEU A 127 14.24 -19.62 5.41
CA LEU A 127 13.61 -18.64 6.29
C LEU A 127 14.27 -18.74 7.67
N ALA A 128 14.72 -17.62 8.21
CA ALA A 128 15.20 -17.57 9.58
C ALA A 128 14.04 -17.83 10.55
N PRO A 129 14.26 -18.50 11.70
CA PRO A 129 13.25 -18.58 12.75
C PRO A 129 12.80 -17.18 13.16
N VAL A 130 11.50 -16.98 13.35
CA VAL A 130 10.97 -15.70 13.83
C VAL A 130 11.33 -15.55 15.31
N VAL A 131 11.69 -14.34 15.73
CA VAL A 131 11.98 -14.02 17.13
C VAL A 131 10.80 -14.37 18.05
N PRO A 132 11.05 -14.73 19.34
CA PRO A 132 9.97 -15.00 20.28
C PRO A 132 9.10 -13.77 20.53
N PRO A 133 7.84 -13.96 21.00
CA PRO A 133 6.95 -12.87 21.41
C PRO A 133 7.61 -11.96 22.45
N VAL A 134 7.31 -10.67 22.38
CA VAL A 134 7.76 -9.70 23.39
C VAL A 134 6.87 -9.80 24.61
N ASP A 135 7.45 -9.62 25.79
CA ASP A 135 6.71 -9.62 27.05
C ASP A 135 5.65 -8.49 27.08
N ALA A 136 4.44 -8.85 27.48
CA ALA A 136 3.31 -7.92 27.54
C ALA A 136 3.58 -6.77 28.54
N ALA A 137 4.26 -7.02 29.65
CA ALA A 137 4.59 -5.99 30.62
C ALA A 137 5.58 -4.94 30.06
N ALA A 138 6.52 -5.36 29.21
CA ALA A 138 7.42 -4.44 28.54
C ALA A 138 6.70 -3.54 27.54
N MET A 139 5.76 -4.10 26.75
CA MET A 139 4.93 -3.32 25.83
C MET A 139 4.01 -2.34 26.57
N GLU A 140 3.41 -2.74 27.69
CA GLU A 140 2.61 -1.85 28.52
C GLU A 140 3.42 -0.72 29.13
N ALA A 141 4.69 -0.97 29.48
CA ALA A 141 5.57 0.08 29.98
C ALA A 141 5.83 1.14 28.90
N ASP A 142 6.07 0.72 27.66
CA ASP A 142 6.18 1.64 26.52
C ASP A 142 4.91 2.51 26.39
N ILE A 143 3.74 1.85 26.38
CA ILE A 143 2.45 2.52 26.17
C ILE A 143 2.14 3.50 27.31
N ARG A 144 2.40 3.12 28.55
CA ARG A 144 2.22 4.00 29.72
C ARG A 144 3.11 5.23 29.72
N ALA A 145 4.27 5.13 29.08
CA ALA A 145 5.22 6.24 28.97
C ALA A 145 4.83 7.23 27.84
N LEU A 146 3.88 6.88 26.97
CA LEU A 146 3.43 7.76 25.90
C LEU A 146 2.67 8.98 26.44
N PRO A 147 2.87 10.18 25.91
CA PRO A 147 2.02 11.33 26.16
C PRO A 147 0.55 11.04 25.85
N SER A 148 -0.36 11.59 26.62
CA SER A 148 -1.81 11.39 26.46
C SER A 148 -2.33 11.74 25.05
N GLY A 149 -1.73 12.75 24.40
CA GLY A 149 -2.08 13.15 23.03
C GLY A 149 -1.73 12.13 21.94
N GLN A 150 -0.98 11.07 22.27
CA GLN A 150 -0.64 10.01 21.32
C GLN A 150 -1.67 8.84 21.34
N LEU A 151 -2.63 8.84 22.26
CA LEU A 151 -3.84 8.03 22.18
C LEU A 151 -4.83 8.74 21.24
N LEU A 152 -4.99 8.21 20.03
CA LEU A 152 -5.82 8.83 18.99
C LEU A 152 -7.30 8.51 19.16
N LEU A 153 -7.62 7.28 19.56
CA LEU A 153 -9.00 6.83 19.81
C LEU A 153 -9.04 5.57 20.66
N GLU A 154 -10.18 5.39 21.34
CA GLU A 154 -10.48 4.23 22.14
C GLU A 154 -11.89 3.71 21.83
N VAL A 155 -12.02 2.39 21.64
CA VAL A 155 -13.28 1.71 21.38
C VAL A 155 -13.29 0.39 22.15
N LYS A 156 -14.03 0.33 23.24
CA LYS A 156 -14.03 -0.82 24.17
C LYS A 156 -12.60 -1.11 24.66
N GLU A 157 -12.14 -2.36 24.48
CA GLU A 157 -10.78 -2.79 24.84
C GLU A 157 -9.71 -2.43 23.81
N MET A 158 -10.07 -1.76 22.72
CA MET A 158 -9.14 -1.39 21.64
C MET A 158 -8.74 0.08 21.75
N GLN A 159 -7.47 0.33 21.88
CA GLN A 159 -6.85 1.65 21.87
C GLN A 159 -5.96 1.81 20.65
N VAL A 160 -6.02 2.94 19.97
CA VAL A 160 -5.18 3.25 18.81
C VAL A 160 -4.23 4.37 19.17
N TYR A 161 -2.95 4.09 19.03
CA TYR A 161 -1.86 5.00 19.33
C TYR A 161 -1.08 5.36 18.08
N GLU A 162 -0.43 6.52 18.09
CA GLU A 162 0.70 6.85 17.23
C GLU A 162 1.94 7.07 18.07
N ALA A 163 3.09 6.62 17.61
CA ALA A 163 4.35 6.84 18.32
C ALA A 163 5.58 6.76 17.40
N ARG A 164 6.68 7.36 17.84
CA ARG A 164 8.00 7.19 17.22
C ARG A 164 8.69 5.93 17.74
N ALA A 165 9.57 5.34 16.95
CA ALA A 165 10.33 4.13 17.30
C ALA A 165 10.99 4.18 18.69
N ALA A 166 11.63 5.31 19.01
CA ALA A 166 12.34 5.50 20.27
C ALA A 166 11.44 5.50 21.52
N GLN A 167 10.14 5.77 21.34
CA GLN A 167 9.16 5.80 22.44
C GLN A 167 8.60 4.41 22.76
N ILE A 168 8.66 3.48 21.80
CA ILE A 168 7.98 2.19 21.88
C ILE A 168 8.89 1.01 21.49
N PRO A 169 10.08 0.87 22.02
CA PRO A 169 11.05 -0.14 21.59
C PRO A 169 10.52 -1.58 21.71
N ALA A 170 9.80 -1.91 22.79
CA ALA A 170 9.18 -3.22 22.99
C ALA A 170 8.00 -3.45 22.01
N VAL A 171 7.08 -2.48 21.90
CA VAL A 171 5.97 -2.54 20.96
C VAL A 171 6.46 -2.61 19.51
N LEU A 172 7.47 -1.83 19.14
CA LEU A 172 8.04 -1.86 17.79
C LEU A 172 8.66 -3.23 17.45
N ARG A 173 9.35 -3.84 18.40
CA ARG A 173 9.89 -5.19 18.24
C ARG A 173 8.77 -6.20 17.98
N GLU A 174 7.67 -6.13 18.72
CA GLU A 174 6.50 -6.98 18.51
C GLU A 174 5.82 -6.70 17.17
N ILE A 175 5.66 -5.44 16.78
CA ILE A 175 5.18 -5.06 15.44
C ILE A 175 6.01 -5.71 14.34
N GLY A 176 7.34 -5.64 14.43
CA GLY A 176 8.25 -6.25 13.46
C GLY A 176 8.13 -7.79 13.42
N ARG A 177 7.94 -8.43 14.58
CA ARG A 177 7.67 -9.87 14.68
C ARG A 177 6.37 -10.25 14.01
N LEU A 178 5.28 -9.56 14.32
CA LEU A 178 3.95 -9.82 13.79
C LEU A 178 3.87 -9.55 12.27
N ARG A 179 4.56 -8.51 11.78
CA ARG A 179 4.71 -8.26 10.33
C ARG A 179 5.32 -9.47 9.64
N GLU A 180 6.44 -9.98 10.14
CA GLU A 180 7.11 -11.11 9.51
C GLU A 180 6.21 -12.36 9.50
N ILE A 181 5.50 -12.64 10.59
CA ILE A 181 4.54 -13.76 10.67
C ILE A 181 3.42 -13.58 9.64
N THR A 182 2.78 -12.41 9.64
CA THR A 182 1.61 -12.13 8.80
C THR A 182 1.97 -12.15 7.32
N PHE A 183 3.10 -11.52 6.95
CA PHE A 183 3.55 -11.49 5.56
C PHE A 183 4.07 -12.85 5.08
N ARG A 184 4.70 -13.67 5.95
CA ARG A 184 5.04 -15.06 5.59
C ARG A 184 3.81 -15.89 5.26
N ALA A 185 2.71 -15.70 5.99
CA ALA A 185 1.48 -16.46 5.76
C ALA A 185 0.91 -16.26 4.35
N VAL A 186 1.21 -15.11 3.72
CA VAL A 186 0.80 -14.79 2.32
C VAL A 186 1.96 -14.85 1.32
N GLY A 187 3.14 -15.33 1.73
CA GLY A 187 4.31 -15.50 0.86
C GLY A 187 5.11 -14.21 0.61
N GLU A 188 4.84 -13.14 1.35
CA GLU A 188 5.47 -11.82 1.21
C GLU A 188 6.47 -11.50 2.34
N GLY A 189 6.75 -12.44 3.23
CA GLY A 189 7.70 -12.27 4.32
C GLY A 189 9.12 -11.98 3.84
N THR A 190 9.87 -11.22 4.65
CA THR A 190 11.26 -10.87 4.35
C THR A 190 12.20 -12.08 4.40
N GLY A 191 11.80 -13.13 5.10
CA GLY A 191 12.63 -14.31 5.41
C GLY A 191 13.62 -14.09 6.54
N LYS A 192 13.66 -12.90 7.14
CA LYS A 192 14.47 -12.56 8.31
C LYS A 192 13.75 -12.98 9.59
N ALA A 193 14.46 -12.99 10.71
CA ALA A 193 13.87 -13.29 12.01
C ALA A 193 12.83 -12.23 12.48
N ILE A 194 12.89 -11.02 11.93
CA ILE A 194 12.02 -9.88 12.23
C ILE A 194 11.96 -8.94 11.01
N ASP A 195 10.78 -8.36 10.72
CA ASP A 195 10.60 -7.36 9.67
C ASP A 195 10.72 -5.95 10.24
N LEU A 196 11.97 -5.54 10.49
CA LEU A 196 12.31 -4.14 10.77
C LEU A 196 13.37 -3.69 9.76
N ASP A 197 13.27 -2.44 9.35
CA ASP A 197 14.20 -1.80 8.42
C ASP A 197 14.54 -0.37 8.88
N ARG A 198 15.50 0.28 8.20
CA ARG A 198 15.96 1.64 8.54
C ARG A 198 14.84 2.70 8.57
N PHE A 199 13.77 2.47 7.86
CA PHE A 199 12.65 3.42 7.80
C PHE A 199 11.79 3.36 9.06
N ASP A 200 11.84 2.26 9.82
CA ASP A 200 11.12 2.15 11.08
C ASP A 200 11.62 3.17 12.13
N GLU A 201 12.86 3.63 12.04
CA GLU A 201 13.45 4.62 12.95
C GLU A 201 12.90 6.03 12.73
N THR A 202 12.58 6.39 11.48
CA THR A 202 12.19 7.74 11.10
C THR A 202 10.70 7.93 10.90
N TYR A 203 10.00 6.85 10.57
CA TYR A 203 8.57 6.84 10.39
C TYR A 203 7.84 6.79 11.73
N ARG A 204 6.58 7.18 11.73
CA ARG A 204 5.69 7.00 12.86
C ARG A 204 4.99 5.65 12.76
N HIS A 205 4.63 5.08 13.90
CA HIS A 205 3.94 3.81 14.02
C HIS A 205 2.54 4.07 14.58
N LEU A 206 1.52 3.79 13.78
CA LEU A 206 0.14 3.76 14.22
C LEU A 206 -0.21 2.31 14.52
N PHE A 207 -0.65 2.01 15.74
CA PHE A 207 -0.95 0.65 16.14
C PHE A 207 -2.18 0.54 17.03
N ILE A 208 -2.85 -0.62 16.97
CA ILE A 208 -3.95 -0.97 17.87
C ILE A 208 -3.40 -1.84 18.97
N TRP A 209 -3.71 -1.45 20.21
CA TRP A 209 -3.46 -2.20 21.43
C TRP A 209 -4.79 -2.75 22.00
N ASN A 210 -4.83 -4.04 22.29
CA ASN A 210 -5.93 -4.65 23.03
C ASN A 210 -5.59 -4.69 24.53
N THR A 211 -6.27 -3.88 25.31
CA THR A 211 -6.01 -3.74 26.77
C THR A 211 -6.36 -4.99 27.56
N ALA A 212 -7.42 -5.71 27.16
CA ALA A 212 -7.86 -6.94 27.83
C ALA A 212 -6.92 -8.11 27.58
N ARG A 213 -6.40 -8.24 26.34
CA ARG A 213 -5.47 -9.31 25.97
C ARG A 213 -4.01 -8.92 26.10
N ARG A 214 -3.72 -7.63 26.31
CA ARG A 214 -2.38 -7.08 26.45
C ARG A 214 -1.49 -7.40 25.23
N GLU A 215 -2.01 -7.12 24.03
CA GLU A 215 -1.34 -7.48 22.79
C GLU A 215 -1.58 -6.47 21.65
N VAL A 216 -0.63 -6.40 20.71
CA VAL A 216 -0.77 -5.61 19.47
C VAL A 216 -1.68 -6.36 18.51
N VAL A 217 -2.70 -5.68 17.97
CA VAL A 217 -3.70 -6.24 17.05
C VAL A 217 -3.34 -5.99 15.59
N GLY A 218 -2.78 -4.84 15.29
CA GLY A 218 -2.40 -4.45 13.95
C GLY A 218 -1.68 -3.10 13.95
N ALA A 219 -1.01 -2.77 12.86
CA ALA A 219 -0.30 -1.51 12.74
C ALA A 219 -0.17 -1.03 11.30
N TYR A 220 0.11 0.27 11.16
CA TYR A 220 0.61 0.95 9.96
C TYR A 220 1.92 1.66 10.26
N ARG A 221 2.75 1.80 9.24
CA ARG A 221 3.89 2.69 9.25
C ARG A 221 3.55 3.95 8.45
N LEU A 222 3.67 5.13 9.06
CA LEU A 222 3.28 6.42 8.51
C LEU A 222 4.53 7.28 8.29
N GLY A 223 4.80 7.65 7.04
CA GLY A 223 5.87 8.58 6.70
C GLY A 223 5.28 9.94 6.34
N LEU A 224 5.53 10.98 7.15
CA LEU A 224 5.19 12.35 6.81
C LEU A 224 6.16 12.83 5.75
N ALA A 225 5.69 12.96 4.50
CA ALA A 225 6.56 13.19 3.36
C ALA A 225 7.31 14.52 3.43
N ASP A 226 6.68 15.55 3.97
CA ASP A 226 7.28 16.87 4.19
C ASP A 226 8.41 16.83 5.21
N GLU A 227 8.21 16.20 6.40
CA GLU A 227 9.25 16.01 7.41
C GLU A 227 10.42 15.19 6.84
N ILE A 228 10.12 14.08 6.15
CA ILE A 228 11.13 13.19 5.61
C ILE A 228 11.91 13.84 4.47
N LEU A 229 11.24 14.53 3.56
CA LEU A 229 11.88 15.23 2.45
C LEU A 229 12.78 16.38 2.95
N ALA A 230 12.35 17.10 3.98
CA ALA A 230 13.16 18.16 4.60
C ALA A 230 14.42 17.60 5.28
N ALA A 231 14.30 16.47 6.00
CA ALA A 231 15.40 15.90 6.79
C ALA A 231 16.37 15.04 5.96
N GLN A 232 15.86 14.22 5.01
CA GLN A 232 16.63 13.16 4.33
C GLN A 232 16.48 13.20 2.80
N GLY A 233 15.68 14.11 2.26
CA GLY A 233 15.34 14.15 0.84
C GLY A 233 14.54 12.90 0.41
N VAL A 234 14.44 12.68 -0.89
CA VAL A 234 13.67 11.54 -1.47
C VAL A 234 14.17 10.17 -1.03
N ARG A 235 15.43 10.05 -0.61
CA ARG A 235 16.01 8.78 -0.13
C ARG A 235 15.46 8.34 1.22
N GLY A 236 14.85 9.25 1.97
CA GLY A 236 14.14 8.97 3.22
C GLY A 236 12.78 8.31 3.00
N LEU A 237 12.21 8.36 1.80
CA LEU A 237 10.95 7.69 1.47
C LEU A 237 11.18 6.21 1.11
N TYR A 238 10.37 5.32 1.70
CA TYR A 238 10.41 3.89 1.37
C TYR A 238 10.07 3.64 -0.10
N THR A 239 9.06 4.33 -0.63
CA THR A 239 8.64 4.21 -2.03
C THR A 239 9.74 4.59 -3.01
N HIS A 240 10.74 5.38 -2.61
CA HIS A 240 11.93 5.65 -3.43
C HIS A 240 12.78 4.39 -3.69
N THR A 241 12.66 3.36 -2.86
CA THR A 241 13.30 2.07 -3.12
C THR A 241 12.65 1.30 -4.27
N CYS A 242 11.39 1.61 -4.56
CA CYS A 242 10.58 0.96 -5.59
C CYS A 242 10.45 1.82 -6.86
N PHE A 243 10.46 3.15 -6.72
CA PHE A 243 10.16 4.11 -7.77
C PHE A 243 11.22 5.20 -7.85
N ARG A 244 11.43 5.75 -9.05
CA ARG A 244 12.20 6.98 -9.25
C ARG A 244 11.23 8.15 -9.33
N PHE A 245 11.32 9.06 -8.38
CA PHE A 245 10.45 10.23 -8.33
C PHE A 245 11.00 11.40 -9.13
N ASN A 246 10.10 12.09 -9.83
CA ASN A 246 10.40 13.41 -10.37
C ASN A 246 10.30 14.45 -9.24
N GLN A 247 11.35 15.25 -9.05
CA GLN A 247 11.39 16.26 -7.97
C GLN A 247 10.26 17.30 -8.07
N LYS A 248 9.84 17.68 -9.30
CA LYS A 248 8.71 18.59 -9.48
C LYS A 248 7.41 18.00 -8.94
N LEU A 249 7.18 16.68 -9.21
CA LEU A 249 6.01 15.96 -8.70
C LEU A 249 6.02 15.92 -7.16
N MET A 250 7.16 15.63 -6.55
CA MET A 250 7.27 15.55 -5.09
C MET A 250 6.90 16.86 -4.39
N ARG A 251 7.25 18.01 -4.99
CA ARG A 251 6.86 19.32 -4.46
C ARG A 251 5.35 19.58 -4.55
N GLN A 252 4.67 19.01 -5.54
CA GLN A 252 3.23 19.14 -5.74
C GLN A 252 2.40 18.22 -4.84
N LEU A 253 3.01 17.15 -4.30
CA LEU A 253 2.34 16.16 -3.44
C LEU A 253 2.44 16.51 -1.95
N GLN A 254 2.95 17.67 -1.58
CA GLN A 254 3.02 18.10 -0.18
C GLN A 254 1.80 18.95 0.21
N PRO A 255 1.22 18.75 1.42
CA PRO A 255 1.58 17.70 2.39
C PRO A 255 1.07 16.32 1.95
N ALA A 256 1.84 15.27 2.23
CA ALA A 256 1.48 13.89 1.92
C ALA A 256 1.95 12.91 3.01
N ILE A 257 1.23 11.80 3.16
CA ILE A 257 1.60 10.72 4.06
C ILE A 257 1.85 9.46 3.26
N GLU A 258 3.03 8.88 3.42
CA GLU A 258 3.35 7.57 2.90
C GLU A 258 2.85 6.49 3.87
N LEU A 259 1.87 5.69 3.44
CA LEU A 259 1.33 4.57 4.22
C LEU A 259 2.03 3.28 3.81
N GLY A 260 2.56 2.54 4.78
CA GLY A 260 3.27 1.30 4.49
C GLY A 260 3.19 0.28 5.62
N ARG A 261 3.66 -0.94 5.33
CA ARG A 261 3.77 -2.04 6.30
C ARG A 261 2.48 -2.28 7.09
N SER A 262 1.34 -2.18 6.42
CA SER A 262 0.04 -2.44 6.99
C SER A 262 -0.15 -3.92 7.30
N PHE A 263 -0.54 -4.25 8.51
CA PHE A 263 -0.97 -5.60 8.86
C PHE A 263 -2.05 -5.60 9.94
N VAL A 264 -2.83 -6.66 9.94
CA VAL A 264 -3.69 -7.08 11.05
C VAL A 264 -3.27 -8.49 11.44
N ARG A 265 -3.06 -8.72 12.72
CA ARG A 265 -2.69 -10.02 13.28
C ARG A 265 -3.69 -11.10 12.84
N ILE A 266 -3.21 -12.29 12.51
CA ILE A 266 -3.99 -13.34 11.85
C ILE A 266 -5.30 -13.65 12.59
N GLU A 267 -5.27 -13.66 13.92
CA GLU A 267 -6.42 -13.95 14.78
C GLU A 267 -7.53 -12.90 14.68
N TYR A 268 -7.20 -11.68 14.25
CA TYR A 268 -8.13 -10.57 14.12
C TYR A 268 -8.56 -10.25 12.69
N GLN A 269 -8.01 -10.95 11.66
CA GLN A 269 -8.29 -10.66 10.25
C GLN A 269 -9.74 -10.94 9.84
N LYS A 270 -10.43 -11.83 10.55
CA LYS A 270 -11.84 -12.13 10.29
C LYS A 270 -12.80 -11.07 10.85
N ALA A 271 -12.31 -10.19 11.72
CA ALA A 271 -13.08 -9.09 12.28
C ALA A 271 -12.85 -7.81 11.45
N PHE A 272 -13.88 -7.37 10.73
CA PHE A 272 -13.84 -6.14 9.92
C PHE A 272 -13.50 -4.88 10.76
N SER A 273 -13.77 -4.92 12.05
CA SER A 273 -13.52 -3.83 13.00
C SER A 273 -12.06 -3.41 13.11
N SER A 274 -11.09 -4.35 13.03
CA SER A 274 -9.65 -4.02 13.20
C SER A 274 -9.12 -3.15 12.06
N LEU A 275 -9.48 -3.47 10.81
CA LEU A 275 -9.10 -2.65 9.67
C LEU A 275 -9.76 -1.28 9.71
N LEU A 276 -11.03 -1.21 10.09
CA LEU A 276 -11.77 0.04 10.26
C LEU A 276 -11.14 0.93 11.34
N LEU A 277 -10.70 0.34 12.46
CA LEU A 277 -10.02 1.07 13.54
C LEU A 277 -8.69 1.66 13.08
N LEU A 278 -7.90 0.92 12.30
CA LEU A 278 -6.66 1.45 11.69
C LEU A 278 -6.96 2.65 10.80
N TRP A 279 -7.97 2.57 9.95
CA TRP A 279 -8.37 3.70 9.09
C TRP A 279 -8.87 4.90 9.89
N ARG A 280 -9.68 4.67 10.92
CA ARG A 280 -10.12 5.76 11.84
C ARG A 280 -8.93 6.38 12.56
N GLY A 281 -7.94 5.57 12.95
CA GLY A 281 -6.71 6.06 13.55
C GLY A 281 -5.91 6.96 12.60
N ILE A 282 -5.79 6.57 11.32
CA ILE A 282 -5.16 7.41 10.29
C ILE A 282 -5.92 8.74 10.13
N CYS A 283 -7.26 8.70 10.06
CA CYS A 283 -8.07 9.92 9.96
C CYS A 283 -7.97 10.82 11.20
N ALA A 284 -7.77 10.24 12.38
CA ALA A 284 -7.60 11.02 13.63
C ALA A 284 -6.18 11.60 13.76
N PHE A 285 -5.21 11.01 13.04
CA PHE A 285 -3.82 11.47 13.01
C PHE A 285 -3.60 12.63 12.02
N ILE A 286 -4.39 12.70 10.93
CA ILE A 286 -4.35 13.77 9.91
C ILE A 286 -5.05 15.02 10.41
#